data_e58e0550737e4a2f9afe633152123370
#
_entry.id   e58e0550737e4a2f9afe633152123370
#
_cell.length_a   1.000
_cell.length_b   1.000
_cell.length_c   1.000
_cell.angle_alpha   90.00
_cell.angle_beta   90.00
_cell.angle_gamma   90.00
#
_symmetry.space_group_name_H-M   'P 1'
#
loop_
_entity.id
_entity.type
_entity.pdbx_description
1 polymer ?
#
loop_
_entity_poly.entity_id
_entity_poly.type
_entity_poly.pdbx_seq_one_letter_code
_entity_poly.pdbx_strand_id
1 'polypeptide(L)'
;LMITEVLNKYPYQMSGGQQQRVAAARAMVTNPAMVLADEPTGALDSNSSRMLLTMLTELNEQLAATILMVTHDAFSASYCHRILFIKDGQVFNELYRGTDTRKDFFAKILEVVSVLGGEQNDLF
;
A
#
# COMPACT_ATOMS: atom_id res chain seq x y z
N LEU A 1 15.19 -0.70 2.39
CA LEU A 1 14.97 0.73 2.18
C LEU A 1 13.53 1.10 2.52
N MET A 2 13.37 2.04 3.39
CA MET A 2 12.05 2.57 3.75
C MET A 2 11.74 3.78 2.86
N ILE A 3 10.62 3.73 2.16
CA ILE A 3 10.19 4.83 1.28
C ILE A 3 9.95 6.10 2.09
N THR A 4 9.36 5.99 3.28
CA THR A 4 9.11 7.13 4.15
C THR A 4 10.39 7.85 4.57
N GLU A 5 11.47 7.12 4.81
CA GLU A 5 12.77 7.71 5.14
C GLU A 5 13.34 8.50 3.97
N VAL A 6 13.18 7.99 2.76
CA VAL A 6 13.64 8.69 1.55
C VAL A 6 12.85 9.97 1.34
N LEU A 7 11.54 9.96 1.59
CA LEU A 7 10.70 11.16 1.52
C LEU A 7 11.18 12.28 2.42
N ASN A 8 11.65 11.94 3.62
CA ASN A 8 12.09 12.92 4.61
C ASN A 8 13.33 13.70 4.18
N LYS A 9 14.04 13.26 3.15
CA LYS A 9 15.23 13.96 2.63
C LYS A 9 14.89 15.17 1.76
N TYR A 10 13.67 15.21 1.17
CA TYR A 10 13.29 16.25 0.22
C TYR A 10 11.90 16.81 0.50
N PRO A 11 11.54 17.11 1.76
CA PRO A 11 10.13 17.31 2.11
C PRO A 11 9.52 18.63 1.64
N TYR A 12 10.32 19.67 1.34
CA TYR A 12 9.79 21.01 1.08
C TYR A 12 10.00 21.51 -0.34
N GLN A 13 10.55 20.71 -1.23
CA GLN A 13 10.82 21.12 -2.61
C GLN A 13 9.91 20.45 -3.63
N MET A 14 9.08 19.52 -3.20
CA MET A 14 8.24 18.73 -4.08
C MET A 14 6.85 18.55 -3.51
N SER A 15 5.86 18.33 -4.37
CA SER A 15 4.52 17.94 -3.94
C SER A 15 4.58 16.54 -3.32
N GLY A 16 3.55 16.15 -2.56
CA GLY A 16 3.47 14.81 -1.98
C GLY A 16 3.62 13.71 -3.01
N GLY A 17 2.96 13.85 -4.17
CA GLY A 17 3.07 12.88 -5.26
C GLY A 17 4.47 12.78 -5.84
N GLN A 18 5.15 13.92 -6.02
CA GLN A 18 6.53 13.94 -6.50
C GLN A 18 7.47 13.28 -5.52
N GLN A 19 7.30 13.53 -4.22
CA GLN A 19 8.12 12.90 -3.18
C GLN A 19 7.97 11.39 -3.19
N GLN A 20 6.75 10.89 -3.32
CA GLN A 20 6.50 9.45 -3.39
C GLN A 20 7.14 8.83 -4.62
N ARG A 21 7.02 9.47 -5.77
CA ARG A 21 7.64 8.97 -7.00
C ARG A 21 9.15 8.97 -6.94
N VAL A 22 9.76 9.98 -6.34
CA VAL A 22 11.21 10.02 -6.14
C VAL A 22 11.66 8.88 -5.24
N ALA A 23 10.93 8.62 -4.15
CA ALA A 23 11.23 7.52 -3.25
C ALA A 23 11.16 6.17 -3.98
N ALA A 24 10.12 5.94 -4.78
CA ALA A 24 9.98 4.72 -5.55
C ALA A 24 11.07 4.58 -6.60
N ALA A 25 11.40 5.66 -7.31
CA ALA A 25 12.48 5.66 -8.30
C ALA A 25 13.83 5.31 -7.68
N ARG A 26 14.12 5.85 -6.49
CA ARG A 26 15.36 5.52 -5.77
C ARG A 26 15.37 4.05 -5.34
N ALA A 27 14.25 3.51 -4.92
CA ALA A 27 14.13 2.10 -4.59
C ALA A 27 14.43 1.22 -5.82
N MET A 28 13.93 1.61 -7.00
CA MET A 28 14.23 0.90 -8.25
C MET A 28 15.72 0.94 -8.59
N VAL A 29 16.36 2.09 -8.42
CA VAL A 29 17.78 2.25 -8.72
C VAL A 29 18.65 1.40 -7.79
N THR A 30 18.30 1.33 -6.51
CA THR A 30 19.06 0.54 -5.54
C THR A 30 18.74 -0.95 -5.63
N ASN A 31 17.65 -1.33 -6.34
CA ASN A 31 17.24 -2.72 -6.52
C ASN A 31 17.16 -3.46 -5.17
N PRO A 32 16.37 -2.98 -4.21
CA PRO A 32 16.32 -3.57 -2.87
C PRO A 32 15.59 -4.91 -2.88
N ALA A 33 15.95 -5.79 -1.93
CA ALA A 33 15.23 -7.05 -1.72
C ALA A 33 13.85 -6.83 -1.15
N MET A 34 13.68 -5.81 -0.32
CA MET A 34 12.42 -5.46 0.31
C MET A 34 12.25 -3.94 0.36
N VAL A 35 11.03 -3.49 0.12
CA VAL A 35 10.63 -2.09 0.25
C VAL A 35 9.49 -2.01 1.26
N LEU A 36 9.64 -1.14 2.26
CA LEU A 36 8.57 -0.87 3.21
C LEU A 36 7.85 0.42 2.81
N ALA A 37 6.56 0.32 2.56
CA ALA A 37 5.70 1.44 2.21
C ALA A 37 4.65 1.63 3.32
N ASP A 38 4.87 2.63 4.17
CA ASP A 38 3.99 2.92 5.30
C ASP A 38 3.04 4.06 4.94
N GLU A 39 1.76 3.73 4.79
CA GLU A 39 0.71 4.66 4.36
C GLU A 39 1.15 5.49 3.15
N PRO A 40 1.56 4.85 2.05
CA PRO A 40 2.25 5.55 0.97
C PRO A 40 1.38 6.58 0.23
N THR A 41 0.05 6.44 0.30
CA THR A 41 -0.88 7.33 -0.39
C THR A 41 -1.57 8.32 0.54
N GLY A 42 -1.18 8.38 1.82
CA GLY A 42 -1.91 9.12 2.85
C GLY A 42 -2.06 10.62 2.59
N ALA A 43 -1.11 11.25 1.91
CA ALA A 43 -1.13 12.69 1.62
C ALA A 43 -1.35 12.99 0.14
N LEU A 44 -1.74 12.01 -0.67
CA LEU A 44 -1.83 12.15 -2.12
C LEU A 44 -3.26 12.26 -2.61
N ASP A 45 -3.45 12.99 -3.73
CA ASP A 45 -4.70 12.95 -4.48
C ASP A 45 -4.86 11.60 -5.19
N SER A 46 -6.04 11.37 -5.76
CA SER A 46 -6.38 10.09 -6.40
C SER A 46 -5.47 9.74 -7.56
N ASN A 47 -5.10 10.73 -8.37
CA ASN A 47 -4.26 10.51 -9.54
C ASN A 47 -2.83 10.15 -9.12
N SER A 48 -2.26 10.91 -8.19
CA SER A 48 -0.92 10.64 -7.66
C SER A 48 -0.86 9.30 -6.93
N SER A 49 -1.93 8.94 -6.20
CA SER A 49 -2.02 7.64 -5.53
C SER A 49 -1.95 6.50 -6.54
N ARG A 50 -2.71 6.57 -7.63
CA ARG A 50 -2.67 5.54 -8.68
C ARG A 50 -1.31 5.43 -9.32
N MET A 51 -0.65 6.56 -9.59
CA MET A 51 0.69 6.55 -10.17
C MET A 51 1.69 5.88 -9.25
N LEU A 52 1.66 6.21 -7.96
CA LEU A 52 2.55 5.59 -6.98
C LEU A 52 2.30 4.09 -6.86
N LEU A 53 1.04 3.67 -6.74
CA LEU A 53 0.70 2.26 -6.60
C LEU A 53 1.10 1.47 -7.84
N THR A 54 0.96 2.04 -9.02
CA THR A 54 1.44 1.43 -10.26
C THR A 54 2.96 1.27 -10.24
N MET A 55 3.69 2.27 -9.77
CA MET A 55 5.15 2.18 -9.66
C MET A 55 5.58 1.08 -8.68
N LEU A 56 4.89 0.95 -7.54
CA LEU A 56 5.18 -0.12 -6.58
C LEU A 56 4.89 -1.49 -7.18
N THR A 57 3.81 -1.61 -7.94
CA THR A 57 3.49 -2.85 -8.65
C THR A 57 4.59 -3.22 -9.64
N GLU A 58 5.09 -2.26 -10.40
CA GLU A 58 6.19 -2.48 -11.35
C GLU A 58 7.48 -2.91 -10.64
N LEU A 59 7.80 -2.30 -9.50
CA LEU A 59 8.93 -2.72 -8.67
C LEU A 59 8.83 -4.21 -8.32
N ASN A 60 7.66 -4.62 -7.88
CA ASN A 60 7.42 -6.00 -7.49
C ASN A 60 7.51 -6.95 -8.69
N GLU A 61 6.86 -6.60 -9.79
CA GLU A 61 6.76 -7.49 -10.95
C GLU A 61 8.04 -7.55 -11.77
N GLN A 62 8.71 -6.41 -11.97
CA GLN A 62 9.88 -6.35 -12.86
C GLN A 62 11.19 -6.60 -12.13
N LEU A 63 11.33 -6.14 -10.89
CA LEU A 63 12.56 -6.29 -10.13
C LEU A 63 12.46 -7.36 -9.04
N ALA A 64 11.34 -8.05 -8.95
CA ALA A 64 11.07 -9.08 -7.95
C ALA A 64 11.29 -8.59 -6.51
N ALA A 65 11.15 -7.29 -6.27
CA ALA A 65 11.24 -6.74 -4.93
C ALA A 65 10.00 -7.12 -4.13
N THR A 66 10.19 -7.49 -2.87
CA THR A 66 9.08 -7.70 -1.95
C THR A 66 8.63 -6.34 -1.43
N ILE A 67 7.34 -6.04 -1.60
CA ILE A 67 6.75 -4.81 -1.10
C ILE A 67 5.91 -5.13 0.12
N LEU A 68 6.27 -4.57 1.26
CA LEU A 68 5.44 -4.63 2.46
C LEU A 68 4.76 -3.28 2.63
N MET A 69 3.46 -3.27 2.43
CA MET A 69 2.66 -2.04 2.55
C MET A 69 1.86 -2.07 3.84
N VAL A 70 1.94 -1.00 4.61
CA VAL A 70 1.09 -0.79 5.78
C VAL A 70 0.10 0.31 5.44
N THR A 71 -1.19 -0.01 5.46
CA THR A 71 -2.23 0.96 5.11
C THR A 71 -3.56 0.58 5.74
N HIS A 72 -4.42 1.57 5.95
CA HIS A 72 -5.83 1.36 6.30
C HIS A 72 -6.75 1.75 5.13
N ASP A 73 -6.18 1.99 3.96
CA ASP A 73 -6.91 2.37 2.75
C ASP A 73 -7.15 1.15 1.86
N ALA A 74 -8.41 0.77 1.68
CA ALA A 74 -8.79 -0.39 0.87
C ALA A 74 -8.38 -0.25 -0.60
N PHE A 75 -8.39 0.97 -1.14
CA PHE A 75 -7.97 1.20 -2.52
C PHE A 75 -6.50 0.86 -2.71
N SER A 76 -5.63 1.33 -1.82
CA SER A 76 -4.20 0.99 -1.84
C SER A 76 -3.99 -0.51 -1.69
N ALA A 77 -4.69 -1.13 -0.76
CA ALA A 77 -4.58 -2.57 -0.50
C ALA A 77 -4.97 -3.40 -1.71
N SER A 78 -5.88 -2.92 -2.56
CA SER A 78 -6.32 -3.65 -3.75
C SER A 78 -5.22 -3.88 -4.79
N TYR A 79 -4.12 -3.16 -4.69
CA TYR A 79 -2.95 -3.35 -5.56
C TYR A 79 -2.03 -4.47 -5.09
N CYS A 80 -2.25 -5.01 -3.90
CA CYS A 80 -1.42 -6.06 -3.32
C CYS A 80 -1.89 -7.44 -3.75
N HIS A 81 -1.00 -8.43 -3.61
CA HIS A 81 -1.33 -9.83 -3.92
C HIS A 81 -1.85 -10.58 -2.69
N ARG A 82 -1.45 -10.14 -1.52
CA ARG A 82 -1.79 -10.76 -0.24
C ARG A 82 -2.04 -9.68 0.79
N ILE A 83 -3.09 -9.82 1.57
CA ILE A 83 -3.46 -8.85 2.59
C ILE A 83 -3.65 -9.58 3.91
N LEU A 84 -3.00 -9.05 4.95
CA LEU A 84 -3.22 -9.46 6.33
C LEU A 84 -4.00 -8.36 7.03
N PHE A 85 -5.18 -8.70 7.53
CA PHE A 85 -5.99 -7.77 8.32
C PHE A 85 -5.62 -7.92 9.78
N ILE A 86 -5.18 -6.82 10.40
CA ILE A 86 -4.71 -6.83 11.77
C ILE A 86 -5.68 -6.03 12.64
N LYS A 87 -6.06 -6.61 13.77
CA LYS A 87 -6.89 -5.98 14.77
C LYS A 87 -6.37 -6.35 16.14
N ASP A 88 -6.18 -5.35 16.98
CA ASP A 88 -5.69 -5.56 18.37
C ASP A 88 -4.39 -6.37 18.42
N GLY A 89 -3.49 -6.11 17.47
CA GLY A 89 -2.19 -6.77 17.42
C GLY A 89 -2.20 -8.19 16.89
N GLN A 90 -3.33 -8.68 16.40
CA GLN A 90 -3.47 -10.05 15.90
C GLN A 90 -4.01 -10.08 14.48
N VAL A 91 -3.65 -11.12 13.73
CA VAL A 91 -4.18 -11.34 12.39
C VAL A 91 -5.63 -11.77 12.50
N PHE A 92 -6.53 -10.93 11.99
CA PHE A 92 -7.97 -11.20 11.99
C PHE A 92 -8.40 -12.02 10.79
N ASN A 93 -7.85 -11.70 9.61
CA ASN A 93 -8.21 -12.36 8.36
C ASN A 93 -7.06 -12.21 7.37
N GLU A 94 -7.09 -13.01 6.33
CA GLU A 94 -6.10 -13.00 5.27
C GLU A 94 -6.79 -13.21 3.92
N LEU A 95 -6.42 -12.40 2.92
CA LEU A 95 -6.93 -12.53 1.56
C LEU A 95 -5.78 -12.64 0.58
N TYR A 96 -5.99 -13.47 -0.45
CA TYR A 96 -5.11 -13.58 -1.61
C TYR A 96 -5.88 -13.11 -2.84
N ARG A 97 -5.25 -12.28 -3.65
CA ARG A 97 -5.86 -11.81 -4.89
C ARG A 97 -6.04 -12.94 -5.91
N GLY A 98 -5.03 -13.80 -6.05
CA GLY A 98 -5.08 -14.88 -7.02
C GLY A 98 -5.30 -14.34 -8.43
N THR A 99 -6.34 -14.87 -9.08
CA THR A 99 -6.72 -14.46 -10.45
C THR A 99 -7.79 -13.37 -10.48
N ASP A 100 -8.18 -12.83 -9.33
CA ASP A 100 -9.17 -11.75 -9.28
C ASP A 100 -8.65 -10.50 -9.97
N THR A 101 -9.56 -9.76 -10.62
CA THR A 101 -9.25 -8.40 -11.03
C THR A 101 -9.07 -7.53 -9.79
N ARG A 102 -8.39 -6.38 -9.95
CA ARG A 102 -8.23 -5.45 -8.83
C ARG A 102 -9.58 -4.96 -8.31
N LYS A 103 -10.55 -4.76 -9.22
CA LYS A 103 -11.92 -4.35 -8.86
C LYS A 103 -12.61 -5.40 -7.99
N ASP A 104 -12.53 -6.66 -8.38
CA ASP A 104 -13.15 -7.75 -7.63
C ASP A 104 -12.47 -7.95 -6.28
N PHE A 105 -11.15 -7.83 -6.26
CA PHE A 105 -10.39 -7.92 -5.02
C PHE A 105 -10.73 -6.78 -4.06
N PHE A 106 -10.88 -5.56 -4.60
CA PHE A 106 -11.32 -4.40 -3.81
C PHE A 106 -12.66 -4.66 -3.12
N ALA A 107 -13.62 -5.25 -3.84
CA ALA A 107 -14.91 -5.59 -3.26
C ALA A 107 -14.78 -6.57 -2.10
N LYS A 108 -13.92 -7.57 -2.22
CA LYS A 108 -13.66 -8.53 -1.14
C LYS A 108 -13.01 -7.86 0.07
N ILE A 109 -12.10 -6.92 -0.15
CA ILE A 109 -11.48 -6.15 0.92
C ILE A 109 -12.53 -5.35 1.68
N LEU A 110 -13.43 -4.69 0.97
CA LEU A 110 -14.49 -3.90 1.59
C LEU A 110 -15.41 -4.75 2.46
N GLU A 111 -15.69 -5.99 2.07
CA GLU A 111 -16.49 -6.91 2.88
C GLU A 111 -15.81 -7.20 4.23
N VAL A 112 -14.51 -7.46 4.23
CA VAL A 112 -13.75 -7.72 5.46
C VAL A 112 -13.70 -6.47 6.33
N VAL A 113 -13.43 -5.32 5.74
CA VAL A 113 -13.40 -4.04 6.46
C VAL A 113 -14.76 -3.75 7.10
N SER A 114 -15.85 -4.05 6.40
CA SER A 114 -17.20 -3.87 6.92
C SER A 114 -17.44 -4.73 8.17
N VAL A 115 -17.00 -5.97 8.17
CA VAL A 115 -17.10 -6.86 9.34
C VAL A 115 -16.29 -6.31 10.50
N LEU A 116 -15.05 -5.87 10.25
CA LEU A 116 -14.20 -5.27 11.29
C LEU A 116 -14.83 -4.02 11.89
N GLY A 117 -15.38 -3.15 11.04
CA GLY A 117 -16.07 -1.94 11.48
C GLY A 117 -17.34 -2.23 12.27
N GLY A 118 -18.10 -3.24 11.84
CA GLY A 118 -19.31 -3.69 12.54
C GLY A 118 -19.00 -4.19 13.94
N GLU A 119 -17.95 -4.99 14.09
CA GLU A 119 -17.50 -5.45 15.40
C GLU A 119 -17.08 -4.32 16.30
N GLN A 120 -16.37 -3.33 15.77
CA GLN A 120 -15.98 -2.14 16.52
C GLN A 120 -17.20 -1.34 16.97
N ASN A 121 -18.20 -1.22 16.13
CA ASN A 121 -19.44 -0.51 16.46
C ASN A 121 -20.22 -1.23 17.54
N ASP A 122 -20.20 -2.55 17.55
CA ASP A 122 -20.88 -3.34 18.57
C ASP A 122 -20.21 -3.21 19.95
N LEU A 123 -18.94 -2.83 19.99
CA LEU A 123 -18.20 -2.61 21.23
C LEU A 123 -18.46 -1.23 21.84
N PHE A 124 -19.03 -0.33 21.12
CA PHE A 124 -19.34 1.02 21.53
C PHE A 124 -20.83 1.28 21.49
#